data_af654152c8d56778b1d30e68395fa00b
#
_entry.id   af654152c8d56778b1d30e68395fa00b
#
_cell.length_a   1.000
_cell.length_b   1.000
_cell.length_c   1.000
_cell.angle_alpha   90.00
_cell.angle_beta   90.00
_cell.angle_gamma   90.00
#
_symmetry.space_group_name_H-M   'P 1'
#
loop_
_entity.id
_entity.type
_entity.pdbx_description
1 polymer ?
#
loop_
_entity_poly.entity_id
_entity_poly.type
_entity_poly.pdbx_seq_one_letter_code
_entity_poly.pdbx_strand_id
1 'polypeptide(L)'
;MANITKRGNTFRIRVFVGCDMNGKQLVKSTTYTPPDGVTPKKAEKLAQEYAFEFERHCKGYSQLNENMRFSELADWYFTNYAPQELKESTIYTYKGQYKNHIEPVLGNIKVKDINAPRLTQIMQSYDLNPATVKKLYVIVQSIFRRGAEQGFIRDTPCRNVILPKRKKSRKNKALEEDKLKRFMEYLESKPWYEDFKRIIKVLLYTGMRSGECLGLAWEDIDFENNTISINHTLTDIGGKHELTDPKTESSIRIIGMGQELKKVLLAQKEYIEKLKYALGDDFAHPEMVFVSSRGNYRDRNSVYQSLKRFTKGTEFEDMTLHQLRHCNATMLLNSGIDLKVVSEHLGHCDVNVTADIY
;
A
#
# COMPACT_ATOMS: atom_id res chain seq x y z
N MET A 1 -27.22 31.02 -6.05
CA MET A 1 -28.03 31.18 -4.82
C MET A 1 -29.44 30.71 -5.08
N ALA A 2 -30.04 30.02 -4.10
CA ALA A 2 -31.41 29.59 -4.18
C ALA A 2 -32.34 30.82 -4.22
N ASN A 3 -33.34 30.78 -5.09
CA ASN A 3 -34.39 31.82 -5.14
C ASN A 3 -35.53 31.40 -4.22
N ILE A 4 -35.86 32.25 -3.23
CA ILE A 4 -36.89 31.99 -2.23
C ILE A 4 -38.09 32.95 -2.51
N THR A 5 -39.25 32.36 -2.69
CA THR A 5 -40.50 33.11 -2.93
C THR A 5 -41.53 32.72 -1.88
N LYS A 6 -42.01 33.71 -1.09
CA LYS A 6 -43.07 33.51 -0.09
C LYS A 6 -44.43 33.31 -0.75
N ARG A 7 -45.17 32.30 -0.34
CA ARG A 7 -46.53 32.00 -0.81
C ARG A 7 -47.44 31.70 0.40
N GLY A 8 -48.09 32.74 0.91
CA GLY A 8 -48.89 32.62 2.12
C GLY A 8 -48.02 32.21 3.31
N ASN A 9 -48.35 31.06 3.93
CA ASN A 9 -47.60 30.50 5.06
C ASN A 9 -46.41 29.59 4.64
N THR A 10 -46.12 29.45 3.35
CA THR A 10 -45.07 28.59 2.84
C THR A 10 -44.06 29.37 2.01
N PHE A 11 -42.85 28.78 1.84
CA PHE A 11 -41.78 29.36 1.04
C PHE A 11 -41.45 28.40 -0.10
N ARG A 12 -41.59 28.86 -1.36
CA ARG A 12 -41.11 28.10 -2.52
C ARG A 12 -39.65 28.44 -2.78
N ILE A 13 -38.83 27.39 -2.84
CA ILE A 13 -37.37 27.48 -3.04
C ILE A 13 -37.05 26.86 -4.39
N ARG A 14 -36.28 27.58 -5.23
CA ARG A 14 -35.85 27.16 -6.56
C ARG A 14 -34.34 27.26 -6.64
N VAL A 15 -33.70 26.20 -7.14
CA VAL A 15 -32.24 26.09 -7.29
C VAL A 15 -31.91 25.75 -8.75
N PHE A 16 -31.11 26.58 -9.38
CA PHE A 16 -30.54 26.32 -10.67
C PHE A 16 -29.39 25.31 -10.51
N VAL A 17 -29.44 24.15 -11.22
CA VAL A 17 -28.49 23.04 -11.11
C VAL A 17 -27.65 22.85 -12.37
N GLY A 18 -27.80 23.66 -13.39
CA GLY A 18 -27.06 23.58 -14.65
C GLY A 18 -27.97 23.66 -15.86
N CYS A 19 -27.43 23.38 -17.04
CA CYS A 19 -28.18 23.27 -18.30
C CYS A 19 -28.07 21.82 -18.81
N ASP A 20 -29.11 21.38 -19.55
CA ASP A 20 -29.07 20.13 -20.30
C ASP A 20 -28.18 20.25 -21.56
N MET A 21 -28.02 19.16 -22.29
CA MET A 21 -27.23 19.14 -23.53
C MET A 21 -27.75 20.08 -24.64
N ASN A 22 -28.98 20.55 -24.51
CA ASN A 22 -29.63 21.49 -25.42
C ASN A 22 -29.61 22.96 -24.91
N GLY A 23 -28.90 23.24 -23.81
CA GLY A 23 -28.79 24.55 -23.21
C GLY A 23 -30.01 24.97 -22.35
N LYS A 24 -30.99 24.10 -22.14
CA LYS A 24 -32.17 24.39 -21.32
C LYS A 24 -31.81 24.33 -19.84
N GLN A 25 -32.20 25.35 -19.08
CA GLN A 25 -31.94 25.44 -17.66
C GLN A 25 -32.62 24.32 -16.86
N LEU A 26 -31.85 23.61 -16.07
CA LEU A 26 -32.32 22.61 -15.10
C LEU A 26 -32.52 23.26 -13.74
N VAL A 27 -33.79 23.29 -13.27
CA VAL A 27 -34.19 23.92 -12.01
C VAL A 27 -34.86 22.86 -11.13
N LYS A 28 -34.34 22.66 -9.93
CA LYS A 28 -35.00 21.87 -8.89
C LYS A 28 -35.75 22.81 -7.96
N SER A 29 -36.96 22.41 -7.49
CA SER A 29 -37.76 23.21 -6.59
C SER A 29 -38.35 22.38 -5.46
N THR A 30 -38.49 23.01 -4.28
CA THR A 30 -39.16 22.46 -3.11
C THR A 30 -40.00 23.53 -2.43
N THR A 31 -40.91 23.11 -1.54
CA THR A 31 -41.70 23.99 -0.71
C THR A 31 -41.39 23.72 0.76
N TYR A 32 -41.06 24.78 1.48
CA TYR A 32 -40.81 24.73 2.92
C TYR A 32 -41.99 25.32 3.69
N THR A 33 -42.50 24.59 4.68
CA THR A 33 -43.57 25.07 5.59
C THR A 33 -42.97 25.25 6.97
N PRO A 34 -42.90 26.47 7.52
CA PRO A 34 -42.43 26.70 8.88
C PRO A 34 -43.33 26.01 9.89
N PRO A 35 -42.78 25.62 11.07
CA PRO A 35 -43.60 25.09 12.17
C PRO A 35 -44.65 26.12 12.65
N ASP A 36 -45.79 25.64 13.14
CA ASP A 36 -46.84 26.46 13.69
C ASP A 36 -46.38 27.29 14.91
N GLY A 37 -46.88 28.55 15.03
CA GLY A 37 -46.54 29.42 16.15
C GLY A 37 -45.21 30.20 16.02
N VAL A 38 -44.52 30.10 14.87
CA VAL A 38 -43.27 30.83 14.63
C VAL A 38 -43.56 32.25 14.09
N THR A 39 -42.86 33.24 14.64
CA THR A 39 -42.98 34.62 14.15
C THR A 39 -42.55 34.76 12.68
N PRO A 40 -43.13 35.67 11.88
CA PRO A 40 -42.79 35.81 10.46
C PRO A 40 -41.31 36.00 10.19
N LYS A 41 -40.61 36.76 11.02
CA LYS A 41 -39.15 36.99 10.90
C LYS A 41 -38.31 35.72 11.17
N LYS A 42 -38.77 34.90 12.11
CA LYS A 42 -38.13 33.62 12.41
C LYS A 42 -38.43 32.58 11.32
N ALA A 43 -39.64 32.60 10.74
CA ALA A 43 -40.01 31.74 9.62
C ALA A 43 -39.19 32.05 8.36
N GLU A 44 -38.90 33.31 8.07
CA GLU A 44 -38.00 33.69 6.97
C GLU A 44 -36.56 33.23 7.17
N LYS A 45 -36.03 33.32 8.40
CA LYS A 45 -34.69 32.83 8.73
C LYS A 45 -34.59 31.34 8.55
N LEU A 46 -35.56 30.55 9.05
CA LEU A 46 -35.62 29.10 8.87
C LEU A 46 -35.77 28.71 7.39
N ALA A 47 -36.55 29.48 6.62
CA ALA A 47 -36.67 29.25 5.18
C ALA A 47 -35.35 29.52 4.43
N GLN A 48 -34.56 30.51 4.86
CA GLN A 48 -33.22 30.78 4.31
C GLN A 48 -32.24 29.65 4.65
N GLU A 49 -32.25 29.14 5.88
CA GLU A 49 -31.42 28.00 6.31
C GLU A 49 -31.79 26.77 5.50
N TYR A 50 -33.07 26.45 5.36
CA TYR A 50 -33.55 25.33 4.55
C TYR A 50 -33.22 25.50 3.06
N ALA A 51 -33.31 26.69 2.50
CA ALA A 51 -32.95 26.97 1.12
C ALA A 51 -31.47 26.77 0.84
N PHE A 52 -30.62 27.11 1.80
CA PHE A 52 -29.19 26.89 1.71
C PHE A 52 -28.85 25.38 1.71
N GLU A 53 -29.51 24.59 2.57
CA GLU A 53 -29.35 23.16 2.60
C GLU A 53 -29.85 22.48 1.32
N PHE A 54 -31.04 22.92 0.83
CA PHE A 54 -31.64 22.43 -0.42
C PHE A 54 -30.78 22.77 -1.64
N GLU A 55 -30.20 23.97 -1.72
CA GLU A 55 -29.27 24.35 -2.78
C GLU A 55 -28.03 23.42 -2.80
N ARG A 56 -27.49 23.15 -1.65
CA ARG A 56 -26.36 22.24 -1.49
C ARG A 56 -26.70 20.83 -1.95
N HIS A 57 -27.84 20.30 -1.52
CA HIS A 57 -28.31 18.98 -1.94
C HIS A 57 -28.54 18.90 -3.46
N CYS A 58 -29.12 19.95 -4.05
CA CYS A 58 -29.37 19.99 -5.48
C CYS A 58 -28.12 20.09 -6.35
N LYS A 59 -27.06 20.72 -5.85
CA LYS A 59 -25.76 20.88 -6.54
C LYS A 59 -24.78 19.72 -6.32
N GLY A 60 -25.26 18.64 -5.71
CA GLY A 60 -24.42 17.48 -5.44
C GLY A 60 -23.44 17.68 -4.29
N TYR A 61 -23.50 18.78 -3.55
CA TYR A 61 -22.83 18.91 -2.27
C TYR A 61 -23.62 18.07 -1.27
N SER A 62 -23.31 16.77 -1.24
CA SER A 62 -23.86 15.86 -0.26
C SER A 62 -23.62 16.43 1.13
N GLN A 63 -24.66 16.42 1.93
CA GLN A 63 -24.80 16.89 3.29
C GLN A 63 -23.46 17.04 4.01
N LEU A 64 -23.04 18.31 4.29
CA LEU A 64 -22.09 18.55 5.35
C LEU A 64 -22.72 18.00 6.63
N ASN A 65 -22.38 16.80 6.98
CA ASN A 65 -22.75 16.27 8.27
C ASN A 65 -21.68 16.67 9.27
N GLU A 66 -21.74 17.92 9.73
CA GLU A 66 -20.78 18.44 10.72
C GLU A 66 -20.72 17.60 12.00
N ASN A 67 -21.73 16.78 12.24
CA ASN A 67 -21.80 15.85 13.36
C ASN A 67 -21.31 14.44 13.03
N MET A 68 -20.96 14.16 11.77
CA MET A 68 -20.36 12.88 11.33
C MET A 68 -19.12 12.56 12.17
N ARG A 69 -18.99 11.33 12.62
CA ARG A 69 -17.78 10.84 13.29
C ARG A 69 -16.72 10.51 12.27
N PHE A 70 -15.48 10.55 12.68
CA PHE A 70 -14.36 10.19 11.80
C PHE A 70 -14.46 8.73 11.34
N SER A 71 -14.96 7.81 12.17
CA SER A 71 -15.22 6.42 11.77
C SER A 71 -16.20 6.31 10.59
N GLU A 72 -17.28 7.08 10.59
CA GLU A 72 -18.27 7.08 9.50
C GLU A 72 -17.66 7.59 8.18
N LEU A 73 -16.81 8.62 8.26
CA LEU A 73 -16.07 9.12 7.11
C LEU A 73 -15.03 8.12 6.60
N ALA A 74 -14.36 7.42 7.50
CA ALA A 74 -13.40 6.38 7.16
C ALA A 74 -14.07 5.15 6.53
N ASP A 75 -15.23 4.73 7.04
CA ASP A 75 -16.01 3.62 6.48
C ASP A 75 -16.47 3.95 5.06
N TRP A 76 -16.94 5.19 4.85
CA TRP A 76 -17.26 5.66 3.51
C TRP A 76 -16.04 5.60 2.58
N TYR A 77 -14.88 6.09 3.04
CA TYR A 77 -13.63 6.09 2.27
C TYR A 77 -13.22 4.67 1.85
N PHE A 78 -13.22 3.73 2.81
CA PHE A 78 -12.81 2.35 2.55
C PHE A 78 -13.81 1.54 1.73
N THR A 79 -15.11 1.93 1.75
CA THR A 79 -16.16 1.24 1.02
C THR A 79 -16.31 1.76 -0.40
N ASN A 80 -16.31 3.08 -0.57
CA ASN A 80 -16.72 3.70 -1.84
C ASN A 80 -15.54 4.23 -2.67
N TYR A 81 -14.46 4.68 -2.03
CA TYR A 81 -13.36 5.33 -2.72
C TYR A 81 -12.14 4.41 -2.88
N ALA A 82 -11.65 3.83 -1.79
CA ALA A 82 -10.41 3.07 -1.81
C ALA A 82 -10.40 1.91 -2.83
N PRO A 83 -11.51 1.16 -3.06
CA PRO A 83 -11.53 0.09 -4.05
C PRO A 83 -11.33 0.54 -5.50
N GLN A 84 -11.62 1.80 -5.80
CA GLN A 84 -11.49 2.34 -7.16
C GLN A 84 -10.08 2.85 -7.47
N GLU A 85 -9.33 3.25 -6.45
CA GLU A 85 -8.05 3.96 -6.61
C GLU A 85 -6.84 3.20 -6.08
N LEU A 86 -7.05 2.28 -5.14
CA LEU A 86 -5.97 1.60 -4.45
C LEU A 86 -5.96 0.09 -4.75
N LYS A 87 -4.76 -0.47 -4.87
CA LYS A 87 -4.60 -1.92 -4.94
C LYS A 87 -5.10 -2.59 -3.64
N GLU A 88 -5.68 -3.77 -3.75
CA GLU A 88 -6.25 -4.53 -2.63
C GLU A 88 -5.28 -4.69 -1.46
N SER A 89 -4.00 -5.00 -1.73
CA SER A 89 -2.95 -5.10 -0.71
C SER A 89 -2.73 -3.79 0.08
N THR A 90 -2.93 -2.63 -0.59
CA THR A 90 -2.86 -1.31 0.07
C THR A 90 -4.07 -1.08 0.95
N ILE A 91 -5.27 -1.42 0.44
CA ILE A 91 -6.52 -1.31 1.20
C ILE A 91 -6.45 -2.18 2.46
N TYR A 92 -6.01 -3.44 2.33
CA TYR A 92 -5.82 -4.34 3.45
C TYR A 92 -4.89 -3.77 4.52
N THR A 93 -3.73 -3.25 4.07
CA THR A 93 -2.76 -2.61 4.97
C THR A 93 -3.34 -1.37 5.64
N TYR A 94 -4.02 -0.50 4.89
CA TYR A 94 -4.63 0.73 5.41
C TYR A 94 -5.74 0.42 6.41
N LYS A 95 -6.62 -0.55 6.11
CA LYS A 95 -7.67 -0.99 7.04
C LYS A 95 -7.09 -1.53 8.34
N GLY A 96 -6.03 -2.34 8.26
CA GLY A 96 -5.34 -2.85 9.45
C GLY A 96 -4.71 -1.72 10.29
N GLN A 97 -4.00 -0.79 9.66
CA GLN A 97 -3.42 0.37 10.34
C GLN A 97 -4.50 1.28 10.94
N TYR A 98 -5.58 1.52 10.20
CA TYR A 98 -6.72 2.30 10.67
C TYR A 98 -7.32 1.67 11.93
N LYS A 99 -7.69 0.39 11.86
CA LYS A 99 -8.34 -0.32 12.96
C LYS A 99 -7.48 -0.40 14.22
N ASN A 100 -6.18 -0.66 14.05
CA ASN A 100 -5.29 -0.89 15.19
C ASN A 100 -4.78 0.40 15.84
N HIS A 101 -4.66 1.51 15.09
CA HIS A 101 -4.01 2.70 15.58
C HIS A 101 -4.84 3.97 15.46
N ILE A 102 -5.63 4.15 14.41
CA ILE A 102 -6.32 5.42 14.14
C ILE A 102 -7.72 5.42 14.75
N GLU A 103 -8.52 4.40 14.53
CA GLU A 103 -9.89 4.28 15.01
C GLU A 103 -10.01 4.43 16.54
N PRO A 104 -9.13 3.81 17.38
CA PRO A 104 -9.24 3.95 18.83
C PRO A 104 -9.09 5.39 19.34
N VAL A 105 -8.36 6.23 18.62
CA VAL A 105 -8.05 7.62 19.03
C VAL A 105 -8.90 8.68 18.32
N LEU A 106 -9.25 8.45 17.05
CA LEU A 106 -9.98 9.42 16.22
C LEU A 106 -11.41 9.00 15.90
N GLY A 107 -11.72 7.72 15.87
CA GLY A 107 -12.97 7.17 15.33
C GLY A 107 -14.23 7.80 15.90
N ASN A 108 -14.29 8.00 17.20
CA ASN A 108 -15.45 8.55 17.89
C ASN A 108 -15.53 10.08 17.89
N ILE A 109 -14.50 10.77 17.38
CA ILE A 109 -14.47 12.24 17.37
C ILE A 109 -15.27 12.75 16.17
N LYS A 110 -16.11 13.76 16.40
CA LYS A 110 -16.82 14.44 15.31
C LYS A 110 -15.82 15.14 14.39
N VAL A 111 -16.03 15.01 13.10
CA VAL A 111 -15.12 15.55 12.07
C VAL A 111 -14.87 17.06 12.26
N LYS A 112 -15.88 17.83 12.65
CA LYS A 112 -15.76 19.25 12.93
C LYS A 112 -14.85 19.60 14.12
N ASP A 113 -14.68 18.66 15.07
CA ASP A 113 -13.89 18.86 16.29
C ASP A 113 -12.42 18.42 16.08
N ILE A 114 -12.09 17.90 14.89
CA ILE A 114 -10.73 17.52 14.50
C ILE A 114 -10.09 18.69 13.77
N ASN A 115 -9.08 19.29 14.38
CA ASN A 115 -8.30 20.39 13.82
C ASN A 115 -6.79 20.07 13.79
N ALA A 116 -5.99 20.91 13.15
CA ALA A 116 -4.55 20.68 13.01
C ALA A 116 -3.81 20.59 14.37
N PRO A 117 -4.06 21.43 15.40
CA PRO A 117 -3.47 21.28 16.71
C PRO A 117 -3.78 19.91 17.35
N ARG A 118 -5.05 19.49 17.30
CA ARG A 118 -5.47 18.19 17.84
C ARG A 118 -4.82 17.02 17.12
N LEU A 119 -4.78 17.05 15.77
CA LEU A 119 -4.07 16.05 14.98
C LEU A 119 -2.58 16.03 15.32
N THR A 120 -1.95 17.19 15.48
CA THR A 120 -0.54 17.28 15.90
C THR A 120 -0.33 16.59 17.24
N GLN A 121 -1.16 16.89 18.24
CA GLN A 121 -1.09 16.27 19.57
C GLN A 121 -1.23 14.74 19.48
N ILE A 122 -2.23 14.25 18.74
CA ILE A 122 -2.47 12.81 18.56
C ILE A 122 -1.28 12.16 17.84
N MET A 123 -0.79 12.75 16.74
CA MET A 123 0.34 12.18 16.00
C MET A 123 1.64 12.15 16.82
N GLN A 124 1.83 13.11 17.71
CA GLN A 124 2.99 13.16 18.61
C GLN A 124 2.87 12.25 19.83
N SER A 125 1.65 11.87 20.24
CA SER A 125 1.42 10.97 21.38
C SER A 125 1.65 9.49 21.08
N TYR A 126 1.81 9.10 19.80
CA TYR A 126 2.09 7.72 19.46
C TYR A 126 3.49 7.29 19.91
N ASP A 127 3.58 6.24 20.71
CA ASP A 127 4.84 5.54 21.01
C ASP A 127 5.20 4.57 19.88
N LEU A 128 5.40 5.11 18.68
CA LEU A 128 5.72 4.40 17.46
C LEU A 128 6.89 5.05 16.73
N ASN A 129 7.55 4.27 15.87
CA ASN A 129 8.57 4.85 15.00
C ASN A 129 7.98 6.00 14.16
N PRO A 130 8.65 7.17 14.08
CA PRO A 130 8.18 8.33 13.31
C PRO A 130 7.81 8.02 11.85
N ALA A 131 8.48 7.03 11.22
CA ALA A 131 8.10 6.58 9.87
C ALA A 131 6.74 5.87 9.85
N THR A 132 6.39 5.14 10.92
CA THR A 132 5.06 4.51 11.08
C THR A 132 4.01 5.58 11.32
N VAL A 133 4.27 6.54 12.22
CA VAL A 133 3.35 7.66 12.46
C VAL A 133 3.07 8.44 11.17
N LYS A 134 4.11 8.67 10.34
CA LYS A 134 3.91 9.31 9.03
C LYS A 134 2.98 8.49 8.12
N LYS A 135 3.07 7.16 8.12
CA LYS A 135 2.15 6.29 7.35
C LYS A 135 0.72 6.40 7.87
N LEU A 136 0.51 6.39 9.18
CA LEU A 136 -0.82 6.59 9.78
C LEU A 136 -1.40 7.95 9.39
N TYR A 137 -0.58 8.99 9.44
CA TYR A 137 -0.98 10.33 9.02
C TYR A 137 -1.40 10.40 7.54
N VAL A 138 -0.69 9.71 6.64
CA VAL A 138 -1.06 9.64 5.20
C VAL A 138 -2.45 9.04 5.04
N ILE A 139 -2.82 8.02 5.83
CA ILE A 139 -4.18 7.44 5.80
C ILE A 139 -5.20 8.47 6.25
N VAL A 140 -4.98 9.14 7.39
CA VAL A 140 -5.86 10.19 7.92
C VAL A 140 -6.03 11.32 6.89
N GLN A 141 -4.92 11.76 6.30
CA GLN A 141 -4.91 12.80 5.27
C GLN A 141 -5.71 12.39 4.03
N SER A 142 -5.59 11.14 3.59
CA SER A 142 -6.35 10.62 2.44
C SER A 142 -7.84 10.60 2.71
N ILE A 143 -8.27 10.15 3.90
CA ILE A 143 -9.68 10.13 4.31
C ILE A 143 -10.25 11.56 4.33
N PHE A 144 -9.57 12.50 4.98
CA PHE A 144 -10.04 13.90 5.06
C PHE A 144 -10.06 14.59 3.71
N ARG A 145 -9.01 14.40 2.90
CA ARG A 145 -8.93 14.98 1.57
C ARG A 145 -10.11 14.54 0.71
N ARG A 146 -10.41 13.25 0.69
CA ARG A 146 -11.54 12.71 -0.09
C ARG A 146 -12.88 13.11 0.48
N GLY A 147 -12.98 13.21 1.81
CA GLY A 147 -14.17 13.78 2.45
C GLY A 147 -14.44 15.23 2.07
N ALA A 148 -13.40 16.05 1.92
CA ALA A 148 -13.51 17.42 1.47
C ALA A 148 -13.88 17.50 -0.03
N GLU A 149 -13.23 16.71 -0.89
CA GLU A 149 -13.53 16.65 -2.33
C GLU A 149 -14.98 16.22 -2.60
N GLN A 150 -15.54 15.33 -1.77
CA GLN A 150 -16.94 14.89 -1.87
C GLN A 150 -17.93 15.77 -1.12
N GLY A 151 -17.47 16.83 -0.46
CA GLY A 151 -18.32 17.80 0.23
C GLY A 151 -18.88 17.32 1.57
N PHE A 152 -18.35 16.26 2.17
CA PHE A 152 -18.71 15.86 3.56
C PHE A 152 -18.19 16.85 4.59
N ILE A 153 -17.09 17.52 4.29
CA ILE A 153 -16.48 18.55 5.12
C ILE A 153 -16.06 19.73 4.24
N ARG A 154 -15.95 20.92 4.84
CA ARG A 154 -15.60 22.16 4.09
C ARG A 154 -14.16 22.17 3.62
N ASP A 155 -13.24 21.73 4.48
CA ASP A 155 -11.80 21.69 4.21
C ASP A 155 -11.13 20.61 5.06
N THR A 156 -9.93 20.21 4.67
CA THR A 156 -9.13 19.22 5.39
C THR A 156 -8.44 19.84 6.59
N PRO A 157 -8.54 19.25 7.79
CA PRO A 157 -7.78 19.69 8.98
C PRO A 157 -6.31 19.30 8.93
N CYS A 158 -5.87 18.64 7.87
CA CYS A 158 -4.52 18.09 7.76
C CYS A 158 -3.45 19.10 7.31
N ARG A 159 -3.84 20.40 7.11
CA ARG A 159 -2.86 21.44 6.82
C ARG A 159 -2.10 21.81 8.11
N ASN A 160 -0.79 21.98 7.99
CA ASN A 160 0.09 22.42 9.09
C ASN A 160 0.17 21.48 10.31
N VAL A 161 -0.11 20.18 10.14
CA VAL A 161 0.09 19.18 11.19
C VAL A 161 1.59 18.89 11.35
N ILE A 162 2.09 18.96 12.58
CA ILE A 162 3.50 18.72 12.91
C ILE A 162 3.66 17.25 13.32
N LEU A 163 4.38 16.49 12.49
CA LEU A 163 4.68 15.09 12.76
C LEU A 163 5.97 14.94 13.60
N PRO A 164 6.13 13.80 14.32
CA PRO A 164 7.38 13.48 15.01
C PRO A 164 8.56 13.49 14.03
N LYS A 165 9.67 14.13 14.44
CA LYS A 165 10.89 14.17 13.62
C LYS A 165 11.49 12.78 13.50
N ARG A 166 11.75 12.36 12.26
CA ARG A 166 12.46 11.13 11.96
C ARG A 166 13.91 11.28 12.42
N LYS A 167 14.34 10.49 13.41
CA LYS A 167 15.77 10.30 13.64
C LYS A 167 16.32 9.66 12.37
N LYS A 168 17.45 10.16 11.85
CA LYS A 168 18.12 9.51 10.71
C LYS A 168 18.38 8.05 11.11
N SER A 169 17.56 7.12 10.62
CA SER A 169 17.87 5.70 10.78
C SER A 169 19.12 5.42 9.96
N ARG A 170 20.00 4.54 10.46
CA ARG A 170 21.05 3.97 9.61
C ARG A 170 20.33 3.42 8.37
N LYS A 171 20.67 3.93 7.18
CA LYS A 171 20.18 3.35 5.92
C LYS A 171 20.53 1.86 6.00
N ASN A 172 19.61 0.98 5.63
CA ASN A 172 19.93 -0.43 5.42
C ASN A 172 20.92 -0.50 4.26
N LYS A 173 22.20 -0.41 4.56
CA LYS A 173 23.27 -0.52 3.58
C LYS A 173 23.44 -1.98 3.17
N ALA A 174 24.01 -2.19 1.99
CA ALA A 174 24.55 -3.50 1.63
C ALA A 174 25.49 -4.00 2.75
N LEU A 175 25.59 -5.30 2.90
CA LEU A 175 26.63 -5.87 3.74
C LEU A 175 28.00 -5.53 3.13
N GLU A 176 28.98 -5.25 3.97
CA GLU A 176 30.36 -5.18 3.54
C GLU A 176 30.79 -6.52 2.91
N GLU A 177 31.64 -6.48 1.92
CA GLU A 177 32.00 -7.67 1.12
C GLU A 177 32.50 -8.84 1.99
N ASP A 178 33.36 -8.56 2.95
CA ASP A 178 33.86 -9.57 3.90
C ASP A 178 32.72 -10.16 4.76
N LYS A 179 31.77 -9.33 5.17
CA LYS A 179 30.61 -9.80 5.94
C LYS A 179 29.68 -10.66 5.08
N LEU A 180 29.49 -10.29 3.81
CA LEU A 180 28.70 -11.09 2.86
C LEU A 180 29.38 -12.46 2.63
N LYS A 181 30.72 -12.49 2.44
CA LYS A 181 31.47 -13.71 2.27
C LYS A 181 31.31 -14.65 3.48
N ARG A 182 31.52 -14.12 4.70
CA ARG A 182 31.30 -14.91 5.92
C ARG A 182 29.85 -15.40 6.07
N PHE A 183 28.86 -14.58 5.65
CA PHE A 183 27.47 -15.02 5.64
C PHE A 183 27.24 -16.19 4.68
N MET A 184 27.83 -16.16 3.49
CA MET A 184 27.70 -17.24 2.52
C MET A 184 28.39 -18.52 3.01
N GLU A 185 29.58 -18.43 3.63
CA GLU A 185 30.26 -19.53 4.27
C GLU A 185 29.41 -20.12 5.41
N TYR A 186 28.83 -19.26 6.25
CA TYR A 186 27.93 -19.70 7.32
C TYR A 186 26.68 -20.37 6.76
N LEU A 187 26.10 -19.84 5.67
CA LEU A 187 24.95 -20.43 4.99
C LEU A 187 25.26 -21.85 4.51
N GLU A 188 26.44 -22.08 3.89
CA GLU A 188 26.85 -23.38 3.39
C GLU A 188 27.14 -24.39 4.53
N SER A 189 27.58 -23.92 5.67
CA SER A 189 27.92 -24.81 6.81
C SER A 189 26.70 -25.50 7.44
N LYS A 190 25.46 -25.15 7.05
CA LYS A 190 24.21 -25.69 7.65
C LYS A 190 23.52 -26.68 6.70
N PRO A 191 23.65 -27.97 6.84
CA PRO A 191 23.20 -28.97 5.85
C PRO A 191 21.66 -29.09 5.73
N TRP A 192 20.90 -28.66 6.73
CA TRP A 192 19.44 -28.89 6.78
C TRP A 192 18.57 -27.71 6.30
N TYR A 193 19.14 -26.66 5.73
CA TYR A 193 18.41 -25.51 5.24
C TYR A 193 18.43 -25.39 3.71
N GLU A 194 18.48 -26.50 2.96
CA GLU A 194 18.76 -26.50 1.52
C GLU A 194 17.77 -25.68 0.69
N ASP A 195 16.46 -25.82 0.94
CA ASP A 195 15.44 -25.01 0.24
C ASP A 195 15.61 -23.51 0.54
N PHE A 196 15.82 -23.17 1.81
CA PHE A 196 16.08 -21.78 2.22
C PHE A 196 17.39 -21.24 1.62
N LYS A 197 18.46 -22.02 1.59
CA LYS A 197 19.74 -21.63 0.97
C LYS A 197 19.56 -21.28 -0.50
N ARG A 198 18.79 -22.08 -1.25
CA ARG A 198 18.54 -21.82 -2.66
C ARG A 198 17.77 -20.51 -2.85
N ILE A 199 16.76 -20.21 -2.02
CA ILE A 199 16.07 -18.92 -2.04
C ILE A 199 17.04 -17.76 -1.78
N ILE A 200 17.91 -17.86 -0.76
CA ILE A 200 18.90 -16.81 -0.43
C ILE A 200 19.88 -16.58 -1.59
N LYS A 201 20.38 -17.65 -2.21
CA LYS A 201 21.28 -17.59 -3.37
C LYS A 201 20.60 -16.93 -4.58
N VAL A 202 19.37 -17.33 -4.88
CA VAL A 202 18.61 -16.71 -5.98
C VAL A 202 18.40 -15.22 -5.72
N LEU A 203 17.98 -14.83 -4.50
CA LEU A 203 17.84 -13.42 -4.15
C LEU A 203 19.14 -12.62 -4.27
N LEU A 204 20.27 -13.21 -3.86
CA LEU A 204 21.58 -12.57 -3.95
C LEU A 204 22.06 -12.43 -5.40
N TYR A 205 21.96 -13.50 -6.20
CA TYR A 205 22.48 -13.50 -7.57
C TYR A 205 21.63 -12.71 -8.56
N THR A 206 20.34 -12.57 -8.29
CA THR A 206 19.40 -11.89 -9.19
C THR A 206 19.05 -10.47 -8.76
N GLY A 207 19.22 -10.14 -7.48
CA GLY A 207 18.74 -8.88 -6.93
C GLY A 207 17.20 -8.74 -6.93
N MET A 208 16.45 -9.80 -7.17
CA MET A 208 14.98 -9.79 -7.13
C MET A 208 14.42 -9.33 -5.77
N ARG A 209 13.22 -8.77 -5.78
CA ARG A 209 12.43 -8.62 -4.54
C ARG A 209 11.97 -10.00 -4.07
N SER A 210 11.82 -10.19 -2.75
CA SER A 210 11.39 -11.49 -2.21
C SER A 210 10.06 -11.99 -2.79
N GLY A 211 9.11 -11.09 -3.07
CA GLY A 211 7.85 -11.46 -3.74
C GLY A 211 8.02 -11.88 -5.20
N GLU A 212 8.95 -11.25 -5.94
CA GLU A 212 9.30 -11.65 -7.32
C GLU A 212 9.95 -13.05 -7.33
N CYS A 213 10.90 -13.29 -6.42
CA CYS A 213 11.56 -14.59 -6.29
C CYS A 213 10.57 -15.72 -5.96
N LEU A 214 9.64 -15.48 -5.03
CA LEU A 214 8.63 -16.47 -4.63
C LEU A 214 7.47 -16.59 -5.62
N GLY A 215 7.32 -15.62 -6.52
CA GLY A 215 6.38 -15.65 -7.64
C GLY A 215 6.97 -16.20 -8.94
N LEU A 216 8.23 -16.66 -8.94
CA LEU A 216 8.91 -17.17 -10.12
C LEU A 216 8.34 -18.54 -10.52
N ALA A 217 7.93 -18.67 -11.77
CA ALA A 217 7.49 -19.92 -12.36
C ALA A 217 8.61 -20.57 -13.22
N TRP A 218 8.51 -21.87 -13.50
CA TRP A 218 9.49 -22.57 -14.35
C TRP A 218 9.48 -22.07 -15.78
N GLU A 219 8.35 -21.61 -16.29
CA GLU A 219 8.22 -21.01 -17.63
C GLU A 219 8.95 -19.67 -17.79
N ASP A 220 9.22 -18.97 -16.69
CA ASP A 220 9.99 -17.73 -16.67
C ASP A 220 11.51 -17.97 -16.85
N ILE A 221 11.98 -19.23 -16.78
CA ILE A 221 13.40 -19.58 -16.78
C ILE A 221 13.79 -20.23 -18.10
N ASP A 222 14.59 -19.53 -18.88
CA ASP A 222 15.19 -20.07 -20.10
C ASP A 222 16.60 -20.56 -19.82
N PHE A 223 16.74 -21.88 -19.68
CA PHE A 223 18.04 -22.53 -19.45
C PHE A 223 18.93 -22.59 -20.70
N GLU A 224 18.36 -22.44 -21.91
CA GLU A 224 19.12 -22.44 -23.16
C GLU A 224 19.79 -21.08 -23.38
N ASN A 225 19.04 -20.02 -23.27
CA ASN A 225 19.52 -18.65 -23.44
C ASN A 225 20.10 -18.06 -22.14
N ASN A 226 20.04 -18.79 -21.02
CA ASN A 226 20.49 -18.36 -19.70
C ASN A 226 19.85 -17.04 -19.26
N THR A 227 18.54 -16.94 -19.34
CA THR A 227 17.77 -15.77 -18.92
C THR A 227 16.62 -16.12 -17.97
N ILE A 228 16.21 -15.14 -17.18
CA ILE A 228 15.06 -15.21 -16.29
C ILE A 228 14.18 -13.99 -16.57
N SER A 229 12.91 -14.23 -16.87
CA SER A 229 11.89 -13.19 -17.00
C SER A 229 11.21 -12.93 -15.68
N ILE A 230 11.08 -11.68 -15.27
CA ILE A 230 10.40 -11.32 -14.03
C ILE A 230 9.07 -10.68 -14.41
N ASN A 231 8.00 -11.49 -14.36
CA ASN A 231 6.67 -11.12 -14.84
C ASN A 231 5.63 -11.04 -13.72
N HIS A 232 5.89 -11.67 -12.57
CA HIS A 232 4.92 -11.84 -11.49
C HIS A 232 5.53 -11.53 -10.11
N THR A 233 4.65 -11.24 -9.18
CA THR A 233 5.01 -11.07 -7.77
C THR A 233 4.00 -11.82 -6.90
N LEU A 234 4.47 -12.70 -6.04
CA LEU A 234 3.63 -13.33 -5.03
C LEU A 234 3.30 -12.33 -3.93
N THR A 235 2.01 -12.04 -3.75
CA THR A 235 1.49 -11.17 -2.71
C THR A 235 0.71 -11.99 -1.68
N ASP A 236 0.74 -11.54 -0.43
CA ASP A 236 -0.09 -12.06 0.65
C ASP A 236 -1.08 -10.97 1.07
N ILE A 237 -2.36 -11.28 1.00
CA ILE A 237 -3.44 -10.40 1.42
C ILE A 237 -4.34 -11.19 2.38
N GLY A 238 -4.13 -10.96 3.69
CA GLY A 238 -4.94 -11.62 4.72
C GLY A 238 -4.78 -13.13 4.78
N GLY A 239 -3.59 -13.65 4.46
CA GLY A 239 -3.28 -15.08 4.42
C GLY A 239 -3.67 -15.79 3.12
N LYS A 240 -4.18 -15.04 2.13
CA LYS A 240 -4.37 -15.55 0.77
C LYS A 240 -3.17 -15.16 -0.07
N HIS A 241 -2.56 -16.16 -0.71
CA HIS A 241 -1.46 -15.96 -1.62
C HIS A 241 -2.00 -15.83 -3.05
N GLU A 242 -1.54 -14.80 -3.75
CA GLU A 242 -1.96 -14.53 -5.12
C GLU A 242 -0.76 -14.06 -5.95
N LEU A 243 -0.63 -14.59 -7.17
CA LEU A 243 0.28 -14.04 -8.16
C LEU A 243 -0.36 -12.79 -8.76
N THR A 244 0.33 -11.67 -8.62
CA THR A 244 -0.11 -10.39 -9.16
C THR A 244 0.92 -9.85 -10.14
N ASP A 245 0.46 -9.07 -11.10
CA ASP A 245 1.35 -8.31 -11.97
C ASP A 245 2.23 -7.36 -11.15
N PRO A 246 3.46 -7.11 -11.60
CA PRO A 246 4.33 -6.16 -10.96
C PRO A 246 3.66 -4.80 -10.78
N LYS A 247 4.08 -4.05 -9.75
CA LYS A 247 3.47 -2.76 -9.43
C LYS A 247 3.69 -1.68 -10.50
N THR A 248 4.71 -1.82 -11.32
CA THR A 248 5.09 -0.86 -12.37
C THR A 248 5.59 -1.64 -13.58
N GLU A 249 5.41 -1.11 -14.79
CA GLU A 249 5.94 -1.68 -16.03
C GLU A 249 7.47 -1.86 -15.97
N SER A 250 8.20 -0.95 -15.31
CA SER A 250 9.64 -1.07 -15.10
C SER A 250 10.05 -2.26 -14.22
N SER A 251 9.11 -2.91 -13.55
CA SER A 251 9.38 -4.13 -12.78
C SER A 251 9.40 -5.38 -13.66
N ILE A 252 8.78 -5.35 -14.85
CA ILE A 252 8.86 -6.40 -15.85
C ILE A 252 10.23 -6.26 -16.53
N ARG A 253 11.05 -7.29 -16.44
CA ARG A 253 12.42 -7.27 -16.95
C ARG A 253 12.97 -8.67 -17.17
N ILE A 254 13.97 -8.77 -18.01
CA ILE A 254 14.74 -10.00 -18.24
C ILE A 254 16.12 -9.82 -17.64
N ILE A 255 16.59 -10.78 -16.86
CA ILE A 255 17.92 -10.79 -16.26
C ILE A 255 18.72 -11.98 -16.76
N GLY A 256 20.03 -11.81 -16.87
CA GLY A 256 20.95 -12.88 -17.22
C GLY A 256 21.16 -13.87 -16.07
N MET A 257 21.32 -15.13 -16.39
CA MET A 257 21.57 -16.22 -15.43
C MET A 257 23.02 -16.70 -15.55
N GLY A 258 23.85 -16.35 -14.55
CA GLY A 258 25.22 -16.88 -14.46
C GLY A 258 25.25 -18.36 -14.10
N GLN A 259 26.42 -18.99 -14.29
CA GLN A 259 26.58 -20.43 -14.10
C GLN A 259 26.24 -20.91 -12.68
N GLU A 260 26.59 -20.15 -11.66
CA GLU A 260 26.29 -20.52 -10.28
C GLU A 260 24.79 -20.46 -9.99
N LEU A 261 24.08 -19.45 -10.53
CA LEU A 261 22.63 -19.37 -10.44
C LEU A 261 21.95 -20.53 -11.18
N LYS A 262 22.45 -20.89 -12.37
CA LYS A 262 21.97 -22.04 -13.14
C LYS A 262 22.06 -23.34 -12.34
N LYS A 263 23.20 -23.59 -11.68
CA LYS A 263 23.37 -24.77 -10.79
C LYS A 263 22.34 -24.77 -9.65
N VAL A 264 22.12 -23.61 -9.01
CA VAL A 264 21.13 -23.48 -7.92
C VAL A 264 19.72 -23.82 -8.41
N LEU A 265 19.32 -23.30 -9.58
CA LEU A 265 18.00 -23.53 -10.15
C LEU A 265 17.81 -24.98 -10.63
N LEU A 266 18.83 -25.60 -11.19
CA LEU A 266 18.78 -27.03 -11.55
C LEU A 266 18.62 -27.92 -10.30
N ALA A 267 19.37 -27.63 -9.22
CA ALA A 267 19.19 -28.32 -7.94
C ALA A 267 17.82 -28.10 -7.32
N GLN A 268 17.26 -26.91 -7.51
CA GLN A 268 15.88 -26.61 -7.09
C GLN A 268 14.87 -27.42 -7.91
N LYS A 269 15.06 -27.55 -9.22
CA LYS A 269 14.21 -28.35 -10.11
C LYS A 269 14.17 -29.80 -9.67
N GLU A 270 15.34 -30.39 -9.41
CA GLU A 270 15.44 -31.76 -8.89
C GLU A 270 14.71 -31.94 -7.55
N TYR A 271 14.84 -30.96 -6.65
CA TYR A 271 14.13 -30.97 -5.36
C TYR A 271 12.60 -30.93 -5.56
N ILE A 272 12.11 -30.06 -6.45
CA ILE A 272 10.68 -29.94 -6.75
C ILE A 272 10.12 -31.23 -7.36
N GLU A 273 10.83 -31.86 -8.28
CA GLU A 273 10.40 -33.16 -8.86
C GLU A 273 10.29 -34.26 -7.78
N LYS A 274 11.26 -34.33 -6.85
CA LYS A 274 11.20 -35.26 -5.71
C LYS A 274 9.99 -34.94 -4.81
N LEU A 275 9.74 -33.66 -4.52
CA LEU A 275 8.62 -33.23 -3.70
C LEU A 275 7.27 -33.55 -4.36
N LYS A 276 7.15 -33.29 -5.66
CA LYS A 276 5.99 -33.60 -6.47
C LYS A 276 5.69 -35.11 -6.46
N TYR A 277 6.72 -35.95 -6.64
CA TYR A 277 6.56 -37.39 -6.55
C TYR A 277 6.07 -37.84 -5.16
N ALA A 278 6.59 -37.23 -4.07
CA ALA A 278 6.22 -37.57 -2.71
C ALA A 278 4.81 -37.15 -2.32
N LEU A 279 4.31 -36.03 -2.85
CA LEU A 279 3.00 -35.46 -2.51
C LEU A 279 1.88 -35.90 -3.46
N GLY A 280 2.21 -36.35 -4.69
CA GLY A 280 1.23 -36.74 -5.69
C GLY A 280 0.22 -35.63 -5.98
N ASP A 281 -1.09 -35.96 -5.90
CA ASP A 281 -2.17 -35.02 -6.20
C ASP A 281 -2.31 -33.85 -5.20
N ASP A 282 -1.68 -33.94 -4.02
CA ASP A 282 -1.64 -32.86 -3.02
C ASP A 282 -0.65 -31.72 -3.39
N PHE A 283 0.13 -31.90 -4.48
CA PHE A 283 1.06 -30.88 -4.95
C PHE A 283 0.31 -29.80 -5.76
N ALA A 284 -0.05 -28.69 -5.12
CA ALA A 284 -0.97 -27.69 -5.65
C ALA A 284 -0.36 -26.80 -6.76
N HIS A 285 0.95 -26.49 -6.71
CA HIS A 285 1.60 -25.52 -7.61
C HIS A 285 2.86 -26.04 -8.27
N PRO A 286 2.75 -27.03 -9.20
CA PRO A 286 3.89 -27.63 -9.91
C PRO A 286 4.62 -26.66 -10.85
N GLU A 287 3.97 -25.57 -11.23
CA GLU A 287 4.50 -24.53 -12.09
C GLU A 287 5.53 -23.63 -11.37
N MET A 288 5.49 -23.58 -10.03
CA MET A 288 6.29 -22.64 -9.26
C MET A 288 7.69 -23.18 -8.95
N VAL A 289 8.69 -22.29 -8.96
CA VAL A 289 10.08 -22.60 -8.60
C VAL A 289 10.24 -22.82 -7.09
N PHE A 290 9.54 -22.03 -6.28
CA PHE A 290 9.61 -22.13 -4.82
C PHE A 290 8.23 -22.37 -4.23
N VAL A 291 8.04 -23.51 -3.63
CA VAL A 291 6.83 -23.91 -2.92
C VAL A 291 7.11 -24.24 -1.46
N SER A 292 6.07 -24.35 -0.66
CA SER A 292 6.16 -24.88 0.70
C SER A 292 6.42 -26.39 0.66
N SER A 293 6.80 -26.99 1.79
CA SER A 293 6.95 -28.45 1.93
C SER A 293 5.64 -29.22 1.69
N ARG A 294 4.52 -28.55 1.54
CA ARG A 294 3.19 -29.10 1.22
C ARG A 294 2.74 -28.83 -0.21
N GLY A 295 3.63 -28.38 -1.10
CA GLY A 295 3.30 -28.07 -2.49
C GLY A 295 2.47 -26.80 -2.74
N ASN A 296 2.18 -26.00 -1.70
CA ASN A 296 1.46 -24.73 -1.82
C ASN A 296 2.43 -23.57 -2.05
N TYR A 297 1.90 -22.37 -2.38
CA TYR A 297 2.71 -21.15 -2.43
C TYR A 297 3.61 -21.00 -1.20
N ARG A 298 4.83 -20.57 -1.42
CA ARG A 298 5.79 -20.30 -0.35
C ARG A 298 5.50 -18.94 0.27
N ASP A 299 5.04 -18.91 1.53
CA ASP A 299 4.78 -17.69 2.25
C ASP A 299 6.05 -16.84 2.47
N ARG A 300 5.98 -15.57 2.10
CA ARG A 300 7.08 -14.60 2.24
C ARG A 300 7.49 -14.40 3.71
N ASN A 301 6.51 -14.37 4.62
CA ASN A 301 6.78 -14.23 6.05
C ASN A 301 7.51 -15.47 6.59
N SER A 302 7.19 -16.67 6.10
CA SER A 302 7.88 -17.90 6.47
C SER A 302 9.38 -17.87 6.11
N VAL A 303 9.71 -17.30 4.93
CA VAL A 303 11.12 -17.12 4.52
C VAL A 303 11.82 -16.10 5.42
N TYR A 304 11.16 -15.00 5.75
CA TYR A 304 11.68 -14.00 6.68
C TYR A 304 11.92 -14.60 8.08
N GLN A 305 10.97 -15.36 8.61
CA GLN A 305 11.11 -16.04 9.90
C GLN A 305 12.22 -17.10 9.87
N SER A 306 12.40 -17.77 8.73
CA SER A 306 13.53 -18.70 8.53
C SER A 306 14.86 -17.97 8.58
N LEU A 307 14.97 -16.79 7.93
CA LEU A 307 16.18 -15.96 8.04
C LEU A 307 16.44 -15.56 9.49
N LYS A 308 15.42 -15.06 10.21
CA LYS A 308 15.57 -14.66 11.61
C LYS A 308 16.01 -15.82 12.52
N ARG A 309 15.45 -17.00 12.35
CA ARG A 309 15.88 -18.20 13.09
C ARG A 309 17.30 -18.63 12.74
N PHE A 310 17.63 -18.58 11.44
CA PHE A 310 18.93 -18.96 10.92
C PHE A 310 20.06 -18.06 11.44
N THR A 311 19.80 -16.74 11.54
CA THR A 311 20.80 -15.73 11.95
C THR A 311 20.78 -15.40 13.44
N LYS A 312 19.85 -15.96 14.22
CA LYS A 312 19.71 -15.68 15.65
C LYS A 312 21.01 -15.96 16.42
N GLY A 313 21.46 -14.97 17.21
CA GLY A 313 22.69 -15.05 18.00
C GLY A 313 23.99 -15.02 17.19
N THR A 314 23.94 -14.64 15.91
CA THR A 314 25.12 -14.46 15.06
C THR A 314 25.33 -12.98 14.72
N GLU A 315 26.48 -12.65 14.12
CA GLU A 315 26.75 -11.29 13.61
C GLU A 315 25.77 -10.87 12.49
N PHE A 316 24.93 -11.79 11.98
CA PHE A 316 23.97 -11.60 10.90
C PHE A 316 22.51 -11.37 11.39
N GLU A 317 22.27 -11.28 12.70
CA GLU A 317 20.92 -11.23 13.29
C GLU A 317 20.06 -10.08 12.77
N ASP A 318 20.70 -8.93 12.47
CA ASP A 318 20.02 -7.75 11.90
C ASP A 318 19.78 -7.84 10.40
N MET A 319 20.19 -8.92 9.74
CA MET A 319 20.10 -9.08 8.31
C MET A 319 18.64 -9.17 7.84
N THR A 320 18.37 -8.61 6.67
CA THR A 320 17.07 -8.64 6.01
C THR A 320 17.19 -9.19 4.58
N LEU A 321 16.12 -9.80 4.06
CA LEU A 321 16.11 -10.29 2.67
C LEU A 321 16.38 -9.16 1.66
N HIS A 322 15.96 -7.94 1.97
CA HIS A 322 16.18 -6.79 1.09
C HIS A 322 17.64 -6.36 1.00
N GLN A 323 18.45 -6.64 2.02
CA GLN A 323 19.90 -6.38 1.97
C GLN A 323 20.61 -7.25 0.94
N LEU A 324 20.12 -8.46 0.63
CA LEU A 324 20.67 -9.29 -0.45
C LEU A 324 20.59 -8.58 -1.81
N ARG A 325 19.48 -7.92 -2.07
CA ARG A 325 19.32 -7.08 -3.27
C ARG A 325 20.28 -5.88 -3.26
N HIS A 326 20.51 -5.26 -2.11
CA HIS A 326 21.52 -4.21 -1.98
C HIS A 326 22.94 -4.77 -2.22
N CYS A 327 23.24 -5.98 -1.74
CA CYS A 327 24.52 -6.63 -2.00
C CYS A 327 24.71 -6.91 -3.51
N ASN A 328 23.68 -7.45 -4.18
CA ASN A 328 23.72 -7.66 -5.63
C ASN A 328 24.05 -6.36 -6.40
N ALA A 329 23.31 -5.29 -6.09
CA ALA A 329 23.55 -4.01 -6.73
C ALA A 329 24.98 -3.46 -6.48
N THR A 330 25.47 -3.54 -5.24
CA THR A 330 26.84 -3.14 -4.90
C THR A 330 27.87 -3.97 -5.65
N MET A 331 27.69 -5.29 -5.76
CA MET A 331 28.57 -6.19 -6.51
C MET A 331 28.62 -5.80 -7.99
N LEU A 332 27.46 -5.53 -8.61
CA LEU A 332 27.40 -5.09 -10.02
C LEU A 332 28.10 -3.75 -10.24
N LEU A 333 27.88 -2.77 -9.35
CA LEU A 333 28.56 -1.46 -9.43
C LEU A 333 30.06 -1.58 -9.22
N ASN A 334 30.51 -2.39 -8.25
CA ASN A 334 31.95 -2.63 -8.00
C ASN A 334 32.63 -3.36 -9.17
N SER A 335 31.86 -4.12 -9.95
CA SER A 335 32.34 -4.75 -11.19
C SER A 335 32.38 -3.78 -12.39
N GLY A 336 32.10 -2.49 -12.18
CA GLY A 336 32.17 -1.46 -13.20
C GLY A 336 30.93 -1.37 -14.11
N ILE A 337 29.81 -2.02 -13.74
CA ILE A 337 28.57 -1.92 -14.49
C ILE A 337 27.94 -0.54 -14.24
N ASP A 338 27.49 0.09 -15.31
CA ASP A 338 26.87 1.42 -15.25
C ASP A 338 25.64 1.46 -14.35
N LEU A 339 25.49 2.56 -13.58
CA LEU A 339 24.39 2.73 -12.61
C LEU A 339 23.01 2.59 -13.25
N LYS A 340 22.84 3.03 -14.50
CA LYS A 340 21.56 2.91 -15.21
C LYS A 340 21.24 1.45 -15.49
N VAL A 341 22.23 0.68 -15.96
CA VAL A 341 22.07 -0.76 -16.22
C VAL A 341 21.74 -1.51 -14.92
N VAL A 342 22.41 -1.18 -13.81
CA VAL A 342 22.08 -1.75 -12.50
C VAL A 342 20.67 -1.38 -12.06
N SER A 343 20.23 -0.15 -12.30
CA SER A 343 18.88 0.30 -11.99
C SER A 343 17.81 -0.46 -12.79
N GLU A 344 18.06 -0.67 -14.08
CA GLU A 344 17.19 -1.47 -14.97
C GLU A 344 17.17 -2.95 -14.55
N HIS A 345 18.34 -3.54 -14.26
CA HIS A 345 18.46 -4.90 -13.73
C HIS A 345 17.64 -5.11 -12.46
N LEU A 346 17.66 -4.12 -11.56
CA LEU A 346 16.88 -4.17 -10.33
C LEU A 346 15.38 -3.89 -10.57
N GLY A 347 15.00 -3.24 -11.65
CA GLY A 347 13.62 -2.77 -11.91
C GLY A 347 13.23 -1.62 -10.97
N HIS A 348 14.08 -0.60 -10.86
CA HIS A 348 13.75 0.66 -10.22
C HIS A 348 13.11 1.60 -11.25
N CYS A 349 12.00 2.24 -10.88
CA CYS A 349 11.31 3.20 -11.75
C CYS A 349 12.11 4.50 -11.96
N ASP A 350 13.08 4.79 -11.09
CA ASP A 350 13.93 5.97 -11.12
C ASP A 350 15.36 5.59 -10.73
N VAL A 351 16.32 5.98 -11.56
CA VAL A 351 17.76 5.78 -11.33
C VAL A 351 18.22 6.44 -10.02
N ASN A 352 17.59 7.54 -9.61
CA ASN A 352 17.87 8.21 -8.34
C ASN A 352 17.65 7.29 -7.14
N VAL A 353 16.70 6.33 -7.22
CA VAL A 353 16.52 5.33 -6.15
C VAL A 353 17.77 4.49 -5.96
N THR A 354 18.47 4.15 -7.06
CA THR A 354 19.75 3.43 -7.01
C THR A 354 20.84 4.36 -6.48
N ALA A 355 20.97 5.57 -7.01
CA ALA A 355 21.99 6.55 -6.60
C ALA A 355 21.89 7.00 -5.12
N ASP A 356 20.67 7.04 -4.56
CA ASP A 356 20.45 7.41 -3.13
C ASP A 356 20.89 6.31 -2.15
N ILE A 357 21.02 5.08 -2.62
CA ILE A 357 21.33 3.90 -1.81
C ILE A 357 22.83 3.60 -1.86
N TYR A 358 23.46 3.82 -3.01
CA TYR A 358 24.85 3.50 -3.34
C TYR A 358 25.66 4.76 -3.64
#